data_5e74eee569a013b624bd124c34c7da6c
#
_entry.id   5e74eee569a013b624bd124c34c7da6c
#
_cell.length_a   1.000
_cell.length_b   1.000
_cell.length_c   1.000
_cell.angle_alpha   90.00
_cell.angle_beta   90.00
_cell.angle_gamma   90.00
#
_symmetry.space_group_name_H-M   'P 1'
#
loop_
_entity.id
_entity.type
_entity.pdbx_description
1 polymer ?
#
loop_
_entity_poly.entity_id
_entity_poly.type
_entity_poly.pdbx_seq_one_letter_code
_entity_poly.pdbx_strand_id
1 'polypeptide(L)'
;MENVMGIAENENAQFMLLAGFIIAIGLVIATALLSNIIFEGNMAGEAGIDPLKYDIANLMRIAGDETKSAYRSANGTTNSLKIDNFSKQMQNFNANLSKIYALRGEGVIVSLDVGNWNNSRYPNFTDNGMPGGAPSWTVMEGVNNSNITVNLATGEFSINITNATTSWRIDITASRIISNSHIKANVTAPYAISFINGANAAGNYSINGTANARTFTRARDYILNATVSLSTSRMRANFTIPIPVPW
;
A
#
# COMPACT_ATOMS: atom_id res chain seq x y z
N MET A 1 69.54 -6.58 62.05
CA MET A 1 69.45 -6.46 60.57
C MET A 1 68.21 -7.17 60.07
N GLU A 2 67.00 -6.85 60.56
CA GLU A 2 65.81 -7.65 60.25
C GLU A 2 64.61 -6.85 59.71
N ASN A 3 64.79 -5.55 59.53
CA ASN A 3 63.62 -4.70 59.10
C ASN A 3 63.74 -4.08 57.70
N VAL A 4 64.72 -4.43 56.88
CA VAL A 4 64.88 -3.81 55.52
C VAL A 4 64.24 -4.68 54.44
N MET A 5 64.10 -6.04 54.66
CA MET A 5 63.47 -6.93 53.65
C MET A 5 61.96 -6.74 53.52
N GLY A 6 61.27 -6.43 54.62
CA GLY A 6 59.80 -6.30 54.61
C GLY A 6 59.27 -5.10 53.85
N ILE A 7 60.08 -4.01 53.70
CA ILE A 7 59.62 -2.81 53.01
C ILE A 7 59.73 -2.99 51.49
N ALA A 8 60.81 -3.60 50.99
CA ALA A 8 60.99 -3.84 49.55
C ALA A 8 59.97 -4.86 48.98
N GLU A 9 59.58 -5.88 49.74
CA GLU A 9 58.54 -6.84 49.40
C GLU A 9 57.16 -6.17 49.33
N ASN A 10 56.93 -5.20 50.23
CA ASN A 10 55.66 -4.46 50.29
C ASN A 10 55.55 -3.48 49.07
N GLU A 11 56.60 -2.85 48.62
CA GLU A 11 56.62 -1.99 47.42
C GLU A 11 56.36 -2.81 46.15
N ASN A 12 56.98 -3.95 45.97
CA ASN A 12 56.74 -4.78 44.82
C ASN A 12 55.28 -5.30 44.80
N ALA A 13 54.70 -5.64 45.94
CA ALA A 13 53.29 -6.03 46.05
C ALA A 13 52.36 -4.87 45.71
N GLN A 14 52.68 -3.63 46.12
CA GLN A 14 51.93 -2.45 45.76
C GLN A 14 51.98 -2.13 44.25
N PHE A 15 53.18 -2.26 43.63
CA PHE A 15 53.31 -2.11 42.17
C PHE A 15 52.55 -3.17 41.40
N MET A 16 52.51 -4.44 41.81
CA MET A 16 51.74 -5.49 41.19
C MET A 16 50.23 -5.21 41.30
N LEU A 17 49.78 -4.74 42.47
CA LEU A 17 48.38 -4.39 42.71
C LEU A 17 47.95 -3.18 41.85
N LEU A 18 48.81 -2.16 41.74
CA LEU A 18 48.58 -0.98 40.90
C LEU A 18 48.56 -1.37 39.40
N ALA A 19 49.50 -2.22 38.94
CA ALA A 19 49.53 -2.68 37.57
C ALA A 19 48.30 -3.53 37.22
N GLY A 20 47.85 -4.42 38.14
CA GLY A 20 46.62 -5.17 38.00
C GLY A 20 45.38 -4.29 37.91
N PHE A 21 45.32 -3.21 38.70
CA PHE A 21 44.23 -2.26 38.68
C PHE A 21 44.17 -1.44 37.38
N ILE A 22 45.34 -1.01 36.86
CA ILE A 22 45.40 -0.29 35.57
C ILE A 22 44.97 -1.21 34.41
N ILE A 23 45.41 -2.50 34.42
CA ILE A 23 44.97 -3.48 33.41
C ILE A 23 43.47 -3.72 33.50
N ALA A 24 42.93 -3.85 34.70
CA ALA A 24 41.48 -4.06 34.92
C ALA A 24 40.66 -2.88 34.38
N ILE A 25 41.06 -1.65 34.68
CA ILE A 25 40.40 -0.45 34.14
C ILE A 25 40.53 -0.38 32.63
N GLY A 26 41.69 -0.69 32.05
CA GLY A 26 41.90 -0.73 30.62
C GLY A 26 40.99 -1.76 29.93
N LEU A 27 40.80 -2.93 30.53
CA LEU A 27 39.89 -3.96 30.05
C LEU A 27 38.43 -3.54 30.08
N VAL A 28 37.99 -2.86 31.15
CA VAL A 28 36.62 -2.34 31.25
C VAL A 28 36.37 -1.27 30.19
N ILE A 29 37.33 -0.34 29.98
CA ILE A 29 37.21 0.68 28.93
C ILE A 29 37.19 0.04 27.55
N ALA A 30 38.06 -0.94 27.27
CA ALA A 30 38.08 -1.64 26.01
C ALA A 30 36.77 -2.40 25.74
N THR A 31 36.21 -3.05 26.76
CA THR A 31 34.92 -3.75 26.64
C THR A 31 33.77 -2.79 26.38
N ALA A 32 33.75 -1.63 27.02
CA ALA A 32 32.73 -0.60 26.79
C ALA A 32 32.83 -0.03 25.38
N LEU A 33 34.03 0.24 24.88
CA LEU A 33 34.27 0.72 23.50
C LEU A 33 33.86 -0.33 22.46
N LEU A 34 34.22 -1.62 22.67
CA LEU A 34 33.79 -2.71 21.80
C LEU A 34 32.27 -2.87 21.79
N SER A 35 31.63 -2.79 22.93
CA SER A 35 30.16 -2.86 23.03
C SER A 35 29.49 -1.72 22.26
N ASN A 36 30.03 -0.50 22.34
CA ASN A 36 29.50 0.63 21.57
C ASN A 36 29.70 0.45 20.06
N ILE A 37 30.87 -0.03 19.62
CA ILE A 37 31.15 -0.29 18.21
C ILE A 37 30.23 -1.40 17.65
N ILE A 38 29.99 -2.46 18.43
CA ILE A 38 29.09 -3.54 18.03
C ILE A 38 27.65 -3.03 17.98
N PHE A 39 27.24 -2.20 18.94
CA PHE A 39 25.91 -1.62 18.98
C PHE A 39 25.67 -0.66 17.82
N GLU A 40 26.63 0.23 17.53
CA GLU A 40 26.56 1.13 16.36
C GLU A 40 26.59 0.34 15.03
N GLY A 41 27.38 -0.72 14.95
CA GLY A 41 27.42 -1.61 13.79
C GLY A 41 26.10 -2.34 13.55
N ASN A 42 25.45 -2.80 14.60
CA ASN A 42 24.13 -3.44 14.53
C ASN A 42 23.03 -2.42 14.19
N MET A 43 23.05 -1.23 14.80
CA MET A 43 22.09 -0.16 14.44
C MET A 43 22.30 0.34 13.01
N ALA A 44 23.53 0.45 12.52
CA ALA A 44 23.80 0.79 11.13
C ALA A 44 23.35 -0.34 10.17
N GLY A 45 23.41 -1.60 10.58
CA GLY A 45 22.89 -2.76 9.85
C GLY A 45 21.35 -2.76 9.80
N GLU A 46 20.68 -2.49 10.90
CA GLU A 46 19.21 -2.39 10.96
C GLU A 46 18.68 -1.11 10.27
N ALA A 47 19.36 0.03 10.43
CA ALA A 47 19.04 1.25 9.70
C ALA A 47 19.26 1.11 8.18
N GLY A 48 20.15 0.21 7.76
CA GLY A 48 20.38 -0.11 6.34
C GLY A 48 19.30 -0.98 5.69
N ILE A 49 18.50 -1.69 6.48
CA ILE A 49 17.36 -2.50 5.98
C ILE A 49 16.10 -1.67 5.89
N ASP A 50 15.92 -0.71 6.78
CA ASP A 50 14.71 0.11 6.89
C ASP A 50 14.49 1.10 5.73
N PRO A 51 15.50 1.83 5.20
CA PRO A 51 15.33 2.70 4.05
C PRO A 51 14.81 1.95 2.81
N LEU A 52 15.29 0.72 2.60
CA LEU A 52 14.89 -0.08 1.44
C LEU A 52 13.43 -0.52 1.51
N LYS A 53 12.95 -0.86 2.70
CA LYS A 53 11.54 -1.22 2.94
C LYS A 53 10.61 -0.03 2.71
N TYR A 54 11.02 1.16 3.15
CA TYR A 54 10.28 2.40 2.90
C TYR A 54 10.29 2.80 1.43
N ASP A 55 11.40 2.61 0.74
CA ASP A 55 11.51 2.88 -0.71
C ASP A 55 10.59 1.95 -1.51
N ILE A 56 10.55 0.66 -1.19
CA ILE A 56 9.65 -0.30 -1.81
C ILE A 56 8.19 0.08 -1.57
N ALA A 57 7.80 0.34 -0.32
CA ALA A 57 6.44 0.72 0.03
C ALA A 57 6.03 2.02 -0.68
N ASN A 58 6.93 2.98 -0.77
CA ASN A 58 6.72 4.24 -1.46
C ASN A 58 6.58 4.05 -2.98
N LEU A 59 7.42 3.22 -3.60
CA LEU A 59 7.31 2.85 -5.02
C LEU A 59 5.97 2.17 -5.33
N MET A 60 5.54 1.24 -4.48
CA MET A 60 4.24 0.57 -4.62
C MET A 60 3.10 1.59 -4.56
N ARG A 61 3.15 2.50 -3.59
CA ARG A 61 2.15 3.58 -3.44
C ARG A 61 2.13 4.51 -4.64
N ILE A 62 3.29 5.00 -5.08
CA ILE A 62 3.41 5.92 -6.23
C ILE A 62 2.92 5.24 -7.51
N ALA A 63 3.32 3.99 -7.76
CA ALA A 63 2.85 3.23 -8.92
C ALA A 63 1.34 3.02 -8.89
N GLY A 64 0.78 2.74 -7.71
CA GLY A 64 -0.67 2.60 -7.51
C GLY A 64 -1.43 3.89 -7.77
N ASP A 65 -0.97 5.01 -7.21
CA ASP A 65 -1.60 6.33 -7.35
C ASP A 65 -1.53 6.82 -8.80
N GLU A 66 -0.38 6.64 -9.46
CA GLU A 66 -0.22 7.02 -10.87
C GLU A 66 -1.09 6.17 -11.80
N THR A 67 -1.18 4.85 -11.56
CA THR A 67 -2.06 3.98 -12.34
C THR A 67 -3.52 4.43 -12.25
N LYS A 68 -4.00 4.78 -11.06
CA LYS A 68 -5.36 5.31 -10.86
C LYS A 68 -5.55 6.66 -11.54
N SER A 69 -4.56 7.54 -11.46
CA SER A 69 -4.57 8.86 -12.10
C SER A 69 -4.60 8.74 -13.62
N ALA A 70 -3.71 7.90 -14.18
CA ALA A 70 -3.64 7.62 -15.60
C ALA A 70 -4.95 7.01 -16.12
N TYR A 71 -5.57 6.09 -15.37
CA TYR A 71 -6.86 5.52 -15.73
C TYR A 71 -7.98 6.57 -15.78
N ARG A 72 -8.04 7.46 -14.80
CA ARG A 72 -9.04 8.55 -14.77
C ARG A 72 -8.88 9.55 -15.90
N SER A 73 -7.64 9.85 -16.27
CA SER A 73 -7.32 10.83 -17.32
C SER A 73 -7.32 10.24 -18.72
N ALA A 74 -7.36 8.91 -18.84
CA ALA A 74 -7.43 8.21 -20.13
C ALA A 74 -8.79 8.44 -20.80
N ASN A 75 -8.88 9.45 -21.64
CA ASN A 75 -10.06 9.78 -22.41
C ASN A 75 -9.98 9.17 -23.81
N GLY A 76 -11.11 8.69 -24.32
CA GLY A 76 -11.20 8.16 -25.68
C GLY A 76 -12.64 7.77 -25.98
N THR A 77 -13.03 7.90 -27.24
CA THR A 77 -14.34 7.46 -27.75
C THR A 77 -14.46 5.95 -27.89
N THR A 78 -13.33 5.25 -27.95
CA THR A 78 -13.24 3.80 -28.04
C THR A 78 -12.32 3.26 -26.92
N ASN A 79 -12.48 1.99 -26.58
CA ASN A 79 -11.60 1.33 -25.61
C ASN A 79 -10.13 1.32 -26.08
N SER A 80 -9.87 1.18 -27.37
CA SER A 80 -8.51 1.22 -27.92
C SER A 80 -7.84 2.56 -27.66
N LEU A 81 -8.53 3.68 -27.91
CA LEU A 81 -7.98 5.02 -27.64
C LEU A 81 -7.75 5.27 -26.15
N LYS A 82 -8.62 4.75 -25.29
CA LYS A 82 -8.40 4.83 -23.82
C LYS A 82 -7.16 4.07 -23.41
N ILE A 83 -6.97 2.85 -23.91
CA ILE A 83 -5.79 2.02 -23.65
C ILE A 83 -4.52 2.69 -24.14
N ASP A 84 -4.54 3.28 -25.35
CA ASP A 84 -3.39 3.98 -25.91
C ASP A 84 -3.00 5.21 -25.07
N ASN A 85 -3.99 6.02 -24.67
CA ASN A 85 -3.75 7.18 -23.82
C ASN A 85 -3.22 6.81 -22.44
N PHE A 86 -3.81 5.80 -21.83
CA PHE A 86 -3.33 5.21 -20.58
C PHE A 86 -1.88 4.71 -20.69
N SER A 87 -1.61 3.92 -21.74
CA SER A 87 -0.28 3.34 -21.97
C SER A 87 0.79 4.40 -22.15
N LYS A 88 0.50 5.48 -22.91
CA LYS A 88 1.42 6.61 -23.09
C LYS A 88 1.72 7.32 -21.76
N GLN A 89 0.72 7.54 -20.93
CA GLN A 89 0.93 8.15 -19.61
C GLN A 89 1.81 7.28 -18.72
N MET A 90 1.54 5.97 -18.66
CA MET A 90 2.33 5.05 -17.87
C MET A 90 3.76 4.86 -18.40
N GLN A 91 3.98 4.93 -19.72
CA GLN A 91 5.32 4.94 -20.31
C GLN A 91 6.10 6.20 -19.89
N ASN A 92 5.47 7.37 -19.95
CA ASN A 92 6.07 8.64 -19.50
C ASN A 92 6.40 8.61 -18.00
N PHE A 93 5.50 8.10 -17.19
CA PHE A 93 5.73 7.91 -15.77
C PHE A 93 6.91 6.99 -15.51
N ASN A 94 6.95 5.81 -16.14
CA ASN A 94 8.05 4.87 -16.01
C ASN A 94 9.39 5.50 -16.43
N ALA A 95 9.44 6.24 -17.55
CA ALA A 95 10.64 6.90 -18.02
C ALA A 95 11.16 7.97 -17.02
N ASN A 96 10.25 8.75 -16.44
CA ASN A 96 10.61 9.76 -15.45
C ASN A 96 11.07 9.14 -14.13
N LEU A 97 10.35 8.13 -13.65
CA LEU A 97 10.71 7.40 -12.44
C LEU A 97 12.09 6.75 -12.57
N SER A 98 12.33 6.04 -13.68
CA SER A 98 13.62 5.40 -13.97
C SER A 98 14.78 6.40 -13.98
N LYS A 99 14.58 7.60 -14.54
CA LYS A 99 15.61 8.67 -14.51
C LYS A 99 15.92 9.13 -13.08
N ILE A 100 14.90 9.34 -12.25
CA ILE A 100 15.06 9.78 -10.86
C ILE A 100 15.86 8.74 -10.05
N TYR A 101 15.51 7.46 -10.19
CA TYR A 101 16.19 6.39 -9.46
C TYR A 101 17.59 6.11 -10.02
N ALA A 102 17.82 6.26 -11.33
CA ALA A 102 19.15 6.14 -11.93
C ALA A 102 20.16 7.13 -11.36
N LEU A 103 19.73 8.34 -10.96
CA LEU A 103 20.59 9.33 -10.28
C LEU A 103 21.11 8.83 -8.92
N ARG A 104 20.44 7.84 -8.32
CA ARG A 104 20.85 7.18 -7.07
C ARG A 104 21.63 5.88 -7.31
N GLY A 105 21.87 5.51 -8.56
CA GLY A 105 22.48 4.22 -8.92
C GLY A 105 21.52 3.05 -8.82
N GLU A 106 20.20 3.30 -8.86
CA GLU A 106 19.14 2.30 -8.76
C GLU A 106 18.38 2.18 -10.07
N GLY A 107 18.04 0.96 -10.46
CA GLY A 107 17.17 0.69 -11.61
C GLY A 107 15.72 0.45 -11.12
N VAL A 108 14.77 1.24 -11.62
CA VAL A 108 13.35 1.04 -11.37
C VAL A 108 12.60 0.96 -12.69
N ILE A 109 11.77 -0.06 -12.84
CA ILE A 109 10.88 -0.24 -13.99
C ILE A 109 9.49 -0.53 -13.46
N VAL A 110 8.51 0.21 -13.96
CA VAL A 110 7.08 -0.04 -13.74
C VAL A 110 6.47 -0.47 -15.04
N SER A 111 5.94 -1.68 -15.08
CA SER A 111 5.22 -2.24 -16.22
C SER A 111 3.79 -2.57 -15.84
N LEU A 112 2.86 -2.40 -16.79
CA LEU A 112 1.45 -2.72 -16.63
C LEU A 112 1.04 -3.72 -17.70
N ASP A 113 0.28 -4.72 -17.28
CA ASP A 113 -0.36 -5.65 -18.20
C ASP A 113 -1.64 -5.00 -18.75
N VAL A 114 -1.51 -4.34 -19.90
CA VAL A 114 -2.63 -3.73 -20.64
C VAL A 114 -3.22 -4.65 -21.70
N GLY A 115 -2.57 -5.79 -21.99
CA GLY A 115 -3.02 -6.75 -23.01
C GLY A 115 -4.37 -7.38 -22.69
N ASN A 116 -4.73 -7.43 -21.43
CA ASN A 116 -5.98 -8.00 -20.92
C ASN A 116 -7.01 -6.95 -20.46
N TRP A 117 -6.93 -5.70 -20.94
CA TRP A 117 -7.86 -4.65 -20.55
C TRP A 117 -9.33 -5.06 -20.70
N ASN A 118 -9.69 -5.74 -21.79
CA ASN A 118 -11.05 -6.23 -22.03
C ASN A 118 -11.39 -7.51 -21.26
N ASN A 119 -10.38 -8.28 -20.83
CA ASN A 119 -10.49 -9.49 -20.02
C ASN A 119 -10.02 -9.20 -18.58
N SER A 120 -10.05 -7.95 -18.19
CA SER A 120 -9.58 -7.49 -16.88
C SER A 120 -10.39 -8.17 -15.78
N ARG A 121 -9.68 -8.47 -14.72
CA ARG A 121 -10.27 -9.05 -13.52
C ARG A 121 -11.19 -8.03 -12.87
N TYR A 122 -12.42 -8.43 -12.61
CA TYR A 122 -13.36 -7.59 -11.86
C TYR A 122 -12.94 -7.46 -10.39
N PRO A 123 -13.09 -6.25 -9.80
CA PRO A 123 -12.90 -6.05 -8.36
C PRO A 123 -13.99 -6.75 -7.55
N ASN A 124 -13.66 -7.08 -6.30
CA ASN A 124 -14.66 -7.46 -5.31
C ASN A 124 -15.40 -6.20 -4.79
N PHE A 125 -16.60 -6.39 -4.24
CA PHE A 125 -17.39 -5.30 -3.65
C PHE A 125 -16.97 -4.96 -2.20
N THR A 126 -15.68 -5.14 -1.89
CA THR A 126 -15.02 -4.77 -0.63
C THR A 126 -14.55 -3.31 -0.65
N ASP A 127 -14.16 -2.78 0.48
CA ASP A 127 -13.66 -1.39 0.61
C ASP A 127 -12.47 -1.09 -0.31
N ASN A 128 -11.53 -2.02 -0.44
CA ASN A 128 -10.33 -1.90 -1.27
C ASN A 128 -10.44 -2.57 -2.64
N GLY A 129 -11.56 -3.24 -2.95
CA GLY A 129 -11.77 -3.95 -4.22
C GLY A 129 -11.08 -5.31 -4.30
N MET A 130 -10.46 -5.80 -3.22
CA MET A 130 -9.73 -7.07 -3.17
C MET A 130 -10.47 -8.09 -2.30
N PRO A 131 -10.28 -9.42 -2.51
CA PRO A 131 -10.93 -10.45 -1.71
C PRO A 131 -10.69 -10.32 -0.19
N GLY A 132 -9.53 -9.79 0.21
CA GLY A 132 -9.15 -9.57 1.63
C GLY A 132 -9.59 -8.23 2.21
N GLY A 133 -10.32 -7.41 1.47
CA GLY A 133 -10.86 -6.16 1.98
C GLY A 133 -12.07 -6.34 2.90
N ALA A 134 -12.50 -5.26 3.55
CA ALA A 134 -13.67 -5.27 4.41
C ALA A 134 -14.92 -5.67 3.60
N PRO A 135 -15.61 -6.77 3.95
CA PRO A 135 -16.74 -7.27 3.18
C PRO A 135 -17.99 -6.39 3.32
N SER A 136 -18.06 -5.62 4.40
CA SER A 136 -19.15 -4.69 4.69
C SER A 136 -18.57 -3.32 4.98
N TRP A 137 -18.93 -2.32 4.19
CA TRP A 137 -18.34 -0.98 4.28
C TRP A 137 -19.28 0.09 3.71
N THR A 138 -19.12 1.31 4.18
CA THR A 138 -19.90 2.46 3.69
C THR A 138 -19.18 3.09 2.49
N VAL A 139 -19.85 3.07 1.35
CA VAL A 139 -19.35 3.63 0.09
C VAL A 139 -19.45 5.15 0.07
N MET A 140 -20.57 5.68 0.58
CA MET A 140 -20.84 7.12 0.62
C MET A 140 -21.84 7.47 1.70
N GLU A 141 -21.60 8.60 2.36
CA GLU A 141 -22.49 9.18 3.38
C GLU A 141 -23.01 10.55 2.96
N GLY A 142 -24.08 11.00 3.62
CA GLY A 142 -24.66 12.31 3.37
C GLY A 142 -25.25 12.48 1.97
N VAL A 143 -25.73 11.39 1.38
CA VAL A 143 -26.24 11.36 0.01
C VAL A 143 -27.63 11.99 -0.04
N ASN A 144 -27.79 12.95 -0.97
CA ASN A 144 -29.09 13.59 -1.22
C ASN A 144 -29.86 12.87 -2.33
N ASN A 145 -29.17 12.49 -3.39
CA ASN A 145 -29.73 11.63 -4.45
C ASN A 145 -28.59 10.80 -5.06
N SER A 146 -28.91 9.63 -5.59
CA SER A 146 -27.95 8.78 -6.27
C SER A 146 -28.60 7.90 -7.33
N ASN A 147 -27.82 7.60 -8.35
CA ASN A 147 -28.07 6.54 -9.32
C ASN A 147 -26.99 5.48 -9.14
N ILE A 148 -27.37 4.26 -8.82
CA ILE A 148 -26.48 3.14 -8.56
C ILE A 148 -26.61 2.17 -9.74
N THR A 149 -25.52 1.93 -10.45
CA THR A 149 -25.41 0.93 -11.50
C THR A 149 -24.45 -0.15 -11.03
N VAL A 150 -24.89 -1.41 -11.07
CA VAL A 150 -24.09 -2.58 -10.71
C VAL A 150 -24.14 -3.58 -11.83
N ASN A 151 -22.97 -4.12 -12.20
CA ASN A 151 -22.84 -5.26 -13.08
C ASN A 151 -22.10 -6.37 -12.33
N LEU A 152 -22.84 -7.37 -11.87
CA LEU A 152 -22.31 -8.49 -11.10
C LEU A 152 -21.86 -9.60 -12.03
N ALA A 153 -20.58 -9.96 -11.98
CA ALA A 153 -19.99 -11.03 -12.74
C ALA A 153 -20.11 -12.39 -12.02
N THR A 154 -19.87 -12.39 -10.70
CA THR A 154 -19.93 -13.61 -9.88
C THR A 154 -20.40 -13.31 -8.46
N GLY A 155 -20.96 -14.31 -7.79
CA GLY A 155 -21.30 -14.26 -6.38
C GLY A 155 -22.60 -13.51 -6.07
N GLU A 156 -22.69 -13.04 -4.85
CA GLU A 156 -23.83 -12.27 -4.32
C GLU A 156 -23.37 -11.27 -3.27
N PHE A 157 -24.02 -10.13 -3.18
CA PHE A 157 -23.83 -9.15 -2.13
C PHE A 157 -25.11 -8.30 -1.97
N SER A 158 -25.13 -7.45 -0.95
CA SER A 158 -26.27 -6.58 -0.72
C SER A 158 -25.85 -5.11 -0.73
N ILE A 159 -26.74 -4.26 -1.20
CA ILE A 159 -26.64 -2.81 -1.04
C ILE A 159 -27.62 -2.42 0.07
N ASN A 160 -27.08 -1.73 1.07
CA ASN A 160 -27.87 -1.18 2.16
C ASN A 160 -27.91 0.34 2.04
N ILE A 161 -29.13 0.90 2.03
CA ILE A 161 -29.38 2.34 1.96
C ILE A 161 -30.08 2.73 3.25
N THR A 162 -29.41 3.52 4.09
CA THR A 162 -29.85 3.84 5.44
C THR A 162 -29.91 5.34 5.69
N ASN A 163 -30.94 5.79 6.37
CA ASN A 163 -31.00 7.11 7.00
C ASN A 163 -31.31 6.96 8.51
N ALA A 164 -31.56 8.05 9.21
CA ALA A 164 -31.82 8.04 10.64
C ALA A 164 -33.07 7.18 11.06
N THR A 165 -34.00 6.93 10.16
CA THR A 165 -35.30 6.32 10.47
C THR A 165 -35.59 5.05 9.68
N THR A 166 -34.94 4.85 8.53
CA THR A 166 -35.27 3.75 7.61
C THR A 166 -33.99 3.08 7.09
N SER A 167 -34.12 1.77 6.83
CA SER A 167 -33.06 0.97 6.20
C SER A 167 -33.67 0.16 5.05
N TRP A 168 -33.10 0.28 3.88
CA TRP A 168 -33.43 -0.49 2.70
C TRP A 168 -32.27 -1.40 2.33
N ARG A 169 -32.57 -2.67 2.15
CA ARG A 169 -31.59 -3.66 1.70
C ARG A 169 -32.02 -4.24 0.37
N ILE A 170 -31.08 -4.31 -0.56
CA ILE A 170 -31.28 -4.87 -1.89
C ILE A 170 -30.24 -5.97 -2.06
N ASP A 171 -30.70 -7.22 -2.18
CA ASP A 171 -29.83 -8.36 -2.42
C ASP A 171 -29.65 -8.56 -3.92
N ILE A 172 -28.39 -8.64 -4.35
CA ILE A 172 -27.97 -8.75 -5.75
C ILE A 172 -27.25 -10.09 -5.93
N THR A 173 -27.75 -10.92 -6.85
CA THR A 173 -27.22 -12.25 -7.11
C THR A 173 -26.88 -12.42 -8.60
N ALA A 174 -25.78 -13.09 -8.92
CA ALA A 174 -25.34 -13.34 -10.30
C ALA A 174 -26.24 -14.34 -11.08
N SER A 175 -27.07 -15.10 -10.39
CA SER A 175 -28.03 -16.03 -11.00
C SER A 175 -29.21 -15.36 -11.71
N ARG A 176 -29.43 -14.08 -11.46
CA ARG A 176 -30.33 -13.22 -12.24
C ARG A 176 -29.47 -12.27 -13.05
N ILE A 177 -29.34 -12.53 -14.34
CA ILE A 177 -28.75 -11.59 -15.31
C ILE A 177 -29.66 -10.35 -15.34
N ILE A 178 -29.43 -9.42 -14.45
CA ILE A 178 -29.92 -8.06 -14.57
C ILE A 178 -28.74 -7.25 -15.08
N SER A 179 -28.54 -7.29 -16.38
CA SER A 179 -27.66 -6.35 -17.06
C SER A 179 -28.18 -4.93 -16.75
N ASN A 180 -27.36 -4.13 -16.08
CA ASN A 180 -27.63 -2.74 -15.74
C ASN A 180 -28.86 -2.50 -14.83
N SER A 181 -28.81 -2.99 -13.59
CA SER A 181 -29.80 -2.59 -12.59
C SER A 181 -29.57 -1.15 -12.16
N HIS A 182 -30.43 -0.26 -12.63
CA HIS A 182 -30.52 1.09 -12.11
C HIS A 182 -31.39 1.09 -10.86
N ILE A 183 -30.78 1.34 -9.71
CA ILE A 183 -31.50 1.45 -8.45
C ILE A 183 -31.71 2.94 -8.16
N LYS A 184 -32.95 3.37 -8.25
CA LYS A 184 -33.36 4.70 -7.79
C LYS A 184 -33.94 4.57 -6.39
N ALA A 185 -33.15 4.96 -5.39
CA ALA A 185 -33.62 4.92 -4.01
C ALA A 185 -34.56 6.08 -3.72
N ASN A 186 -35.78 5.76 -3.30
CA ASN A 186 -36.76 6.76 -2.84
C ASN A 186 -36.72 6.86 -1.30
N VAL A 187 -35.52 7.13 -0.77
CA VAL A 187 -35.25 7.29 0.66
C VAL A 187 -35.14 8.77 0.98
N THR A 188 -35.73 9.20 2.12
CA THR A 188 -35.56 10.60 2.55
C THR A 188 -34.12 10.93 2.81
N ALA A 189 -33.59 11.94 2.11
CA ALA A 189 -32.22 12.42 2.27
C ALA A 189 -32.04 13.15 3.62
N PRO A 190 -30.79 13.17 4.18
CA PRO A 190 -29.60 12.48 3.69
C PRO A 190 -29.57 10.99 4.09
N TYR A 191 -28.92 10.17 3.27
CA TYR A 191 -28.77 8.74 3.51
C TYR A 191 -27.32 8.27 3.28
N ALA A 192 -27.00 7.09 3.79
CA ALA A 192 -25.73 6.40 3.52
C ALA A 192 -25.97 5.21 2.59
N ILE A 193 -24.98 4.90 1.77
CA ILE A 193 -24.94 3.74 0.88
C ILE A 193 -23.82 2.84 1.36
N SER A 194 -24.13 1.59 1.71
CA SER A 194 -23.17 0.60 2.17
C SER A 194 -23.27 -0.67 1.33
N PHE A 195 -22.14 -1.33 1.09
CA PHE A 195 -22.07 -2.67 0.55
C PHE A 195 -21.91 -3.67 1.69
N ILE A 196 -22.61 -4.78 1.61
CA ILE A 196 -22.66 -5.83 2.63
C ILE A 196 -22.32 -7.17 1.97
N ASN A 197 -21.45 -7.96 2.60
CA ASN A 197 -21.00 -9.27 2.11
C ASN A 197 -20.29 -9.24 0.74
N GLY A 198 -19.60 -8.16 0.43
CA GLY A 198 -18.97 -7.97 -0.88
C GLY A 198 -17.71 -8.79 -1.16
N ALA A 199 -17.16 -9.56 -0.19
CA ALA A 199 -15.92 -10.30 -0.36
C ALA A 199 -16.02 -11.45 -1.38
N ASN A 200 -17.19 -12.11 -1.47
CA ASN A 200 -17.44 -13.25 -2.36
C ASN A 200 -18.09 -12.86 -3.69
N ALA A 201 -18.34 -11.57 -3.90
CA ALA A 201 -18.94 -11.04 -5.10
C ALA A 201 -17.91 -10.23 -5.90
N ALA A 202 -17.89 -10.42 -7.22
CA ALA A 202 -17.03 -9.65 -8.13
C ALA A 202 -17.83 -9.07 -9.29
N GLY A 203 -17.50 -7.84 -9.66
CA GLY A 203 -18.20 -7.11 -10.71
C GLY A 203 -17.71 -5.67 -10.79
N ASN A 204 -18.44 -4.85 -11.53
CA ASN A 204 -18.20 -3.41 -11.55
C ASN A 204 -19.42 -2.63 -11.04
N TYR A 205 -19.18 -1.42 -10.60
CA TYR A 205 -20.24 -0.52 -10.16
C TYR A 205 -19.91 0.94 -10.46
N SER A 206 -20.96 1.74 -10.58
CA SER A 206 -20.90 3.20 -10.63
C SER A 206 -22.03 3.78 -9.80
N ILE A 207 -21.70 4.70 -8.91
CA ILE A 207 -22.64 5.46 -8.09
C ILE A 207 -22.41 6.94 -8.38
N ASN A 208 -23.39 7.59 -8.97
CA ASN A 208 -23.35 9.00 -9.30
C ASN A 208 -24.46 9.71 -8.53
N GLY A 209 -24.18 10.91 -8.03
CA GLY A 209 -25.20 11.64 -7.29
C GLY A 209 -24.72 12.94 -6.68
N THR A 210 -25.47 13.40 -5.70
CA THR A 210 -25.13 14.56 -4.87
C THR A 210 -25.07 14.16 -3.40
N ALA A 211 -24.05 14.64 -2.71
CA ALA A 211 -23.88 14.47 -1.27
C ALA A 211 -23.34 15.81 -0.70
N ASN A 212 -23.93 16.28 0.40
CA ASN A 212 -23.54 17.54 1.03
C ASN A 212 -23.43 18.70 0.02
N ALA A 213 -24.44 18.82 -0.85
CA ALA A 213 -24.54 19.84 -1.91
C ALA A 213 -23.44 19.78 -3.00
N ARG A 214 -22.66 18.68 -3.09
CA ARG A 214 -21.64 18.46 -4.11
C ARG A 214 -21.96 17.23 -4.94
N THR A 215 -21.65 17.27 -6.22
CA THR A 215 -21.71 16.08 -7.08
C THR A 215 -20.60 15.12 -6.76
N PHE A 216 -20.85 13.84 -6.80
CA PHE A 216 -19.84 12.80 -6.64
C PHE A 216 -20.03 11.67 -7.67
N THR A 217 -18.94 10.99 -7.94
CA THR A 217 -18.90 9.71 -8.66
C THR A 217 -18.02 8.74 -7.89
N ARG A 218 -18.57 7.56 -7.58
CA ARG A 218 -17.82 6.43 -7.03
C ARG A 218 -17.97 5.27 -7.99
N ALA A 219 -16.86 4.77 -8.52
CA ALA A 219 -16.89 3.68 -9.47
C ALA A 219 -15.70 2.76 -9.28
N ARG A 220 -15.87 1.48 -9.59
CA ARG A 220 -14.80 0.51 -9.79
C ARG A 220 -15.15 -0.36 -10.98
N ASP A 221 -14.22 -0.41 -11.94
CA ASP A 221 -14.43 -1.13 -13.18
C ASP A 221 -13.58 -2.40 -13.23
N TYR A 222 -12.27 -2.29 -12.96
CA TYR A 222 -11.32 -3.37 -13.15
C TYR A 222 -10.24 -3.41 -12.07
N ILE A 223 -9.50 -4.53 -12.04
CA ILE A 223 -8.22 -4.63 -11.34
C ILE A 223 -7.11 -4.67 -12.39
N LEU A 224 -6.24 -3.66 -12.39
CA LEU A 224 -5.03 -3.63 -13.20
C LEU A 224 -3.84 -4.12 -12.38
N ASN A 225 -2.96 -4.93 -12.97
CA ASN A 225 -1.76 -5.40 -12.32
C ASN A 225 -0.58 -4.54 -12.74
N ALA A 226 0.03 -3.84 -11.80
CA ALA A 226 1.29 -3.13 -11.98
C ALA A 226 2.44 -4.00 -11.45
N THR A 227 3.45 -4.26 -12.27
CA THR A 227 4.69 -4.92 -11.85
C THR A 227 5.76 -3.86 -11.69
N VAL A 228 6.30 -3.74 -10.48
CA VAL A 228 7.42 -2.86 -10.14
C VAL A 228 8.66 -3.71 -9.97
N SER A 229 9.67 -3.45 -10.78
CA SER A 229 11.00 -4.07 -10.69
C SER A 229 11.97 -3.05 -10.12
N LEU A 230 12.61 -3.39 -9.00
CA LEU A 230 13.66 -2.60 -8.36
C LEU A 230 14.97 -3.37 -8.45
N SER A 231 16.03 -2.71 -8.91
CA SER A 231 17.39 -3.25 -8.97
C SER A 231 18.37 -2.25 -8.37
N THR A 232 19.05 -2.66 -7.32
CA THR A 232 20.14 -1.92 -6.69
C THR A 232 21.45 -2.71 -6.82
N SER A 233 22.58 -2.15 -6.37
CA SER A 233 23.85 -2.87 -6.31
C SER A 233 23.83 -4.12 -5.40
N ARG A 234 22.85 -4.21 -4.50
CA ARG A 234 22.76 -5.27 -3.48
C ARG A 234 21.55 -6.18 -3.63
N MET A 235 20.49 -5.74 -4.33
CA MET A 235 19.22 -6.45 -4.37
C MET A 235 18.51 -6.27 -5.71
N ARG A 236 17.77 -7.33 -6.11
CA ARG A 236 16.75 -7.26 -7.16
C ARG A 236 15.43 -7.77 -6.58
N ALA A 237 14.36 -7.03 -6.81
CA ALA A 237 13.04 -7.41 -6.36
C ALA A 237 11.98 -7.06 -7.40
N ASN A 238 10.99 -7.93 -7.56
CA ASN A 238 9.83 -7.73 -8.42
C ASN A 238 8.58 -7.86 -7.58
N PHE A 239 7.68 -6.89 -7.68
CA PHE A 239 6.41 -6.87 -6.96
C PHE A 239 5.27 -6.70 -7.97
N THR A 240 4.24 -7.50 -7.87
CA THR A 240 3.00 -7.29 -8.62
C THR A 240 1.94 -6.76 -7.67
N ILE A 241 1.40 -5.59 -8.01
CA ILE A 241 0.40 -4.89 -7.22
C ILE A 241 -0.91 -4.91 -7.99
N PRO A 242 -1.96 -5.54 -7.47
CA PRO A 242 -3.30 -5.39 -8.02
C PRO A 242 -3.88 -4.03 -7.62
N ILE A 243 -4.32 -3.27 -8.62
CA ILE A 243 -4.81 -1.90 -8.44
C ILE A 243 -6.24 -1.82 -8.94
N PRO A 244 -7.25 -1.71 -8.06
CA PRO A 244 -8.61 -1.46 -8.44
C PRO A 244 -8.76 -0.06 -9.04
N VAL A 245 -9.37 0.03 -10.22
CA VAL A 245 -9.59 1.28 -10.96
C VAL A 245 -11.04 1.42 -11.42
N PRO A 246 -11.57 2.65 -11.52
CA PRO A 246 -11.11 3.86 -10.82
C PRO A 246 -11.32 3.74 -9.31
N TRP A 247 -10.80 4.72 -8.58
CA TRP A 247 -10.93 4.76 -7.11
C TRP A 247 -11.73 5.96 -6.68
#